data_c7879a1eaebcfcaf7f8ad6a419e551ce
#
_entry.id   c7879a1eaebcfcaf7f8ad6a419e551ce
#
_cell.length_a   1.000
_cell.length_b   1.000
_cell.length_c   1.000
_cell.angle_alpha   90.00
_cell.angle_beta   90.00
_cell.angle_gamma   90.00
#
_symmetry.space_group_name_H-M   'P 1'
#
loop_
_entity.id
_entity.type
_entity.pdbx_description
1 polymer ?
#
loop_
_entity_poly.entity_id
_entity_poly.type
_entity_poly.pdbx_seq_one_letter_code
_entity_poly.pdbx_strand_id
1 'polypeptide(L)'
;MADGTIDAERVGGAAKLSTDKITTTTRDPNELGRRIGAWMTAWLPQGTTAEVYDVAKPEGNGMSSETLLYSARWIEDGTPVQRRFVARIEPELDKVPIFPSYDLRLQFDVMALVGAATEAPVPEVLWFEADGAVIGAPFFVMARSDGEVPPDVMPYTFPDSCWLSHASTADRMRLQCSAVEALVGIHQVTPEVHDLDFLVPDQPGATSLERHLGGWEDYLEWATADDRSPLLDECFAWLRANLPEEGGDTGAPRLSWGDARIGNMMFVDFEVAA
;
A
#
# COMPACT_ATOMS: atom_id res chain seq x y z
N MET A 1 -6.15 -48.13 -25.57
CA MET A 1 -5.04 -47.20 -25.80
C MET A 1 -5.57 -46.13 -26.73
N ALA A 2 -6.04 -45.04 -26.18
CA ALA A 2 -6.50 -43.86 -26.92
C ALA A 2 -5.46 -42.76 -26.70
N ASP A 3 -4.80 -42.45 -27.82
CA ASP A 3 -3.79 -41.41 -27.94
C ASP A 3 -4.48 -40.04 -27.80
N GLY A 4 -4.24 -39.37 -26.70
CA GLY A 4 -4.78 -38.05 -26.38
C GLY A 4 -3.79 -36.95 -26.79
N THR A 5 -3.61 -36.76 -28.08
CA THR A 5 -2.87 -35.59 -28.59
C THR A 5 -3.72 -34.35 -28.37
N ILE A 6 -3.33 -33.52 -27.39
CA ILE A 6 -3.93 -32.20 -27.16
C ILE A 6 -3.49 -31.30 -28.32
N ASP A 7 -4.46 -30.87 -29.10
CA ASP A 7 -4.29 -29.98 -30.25
C ASP A 7 -3.89 -28.56 -29.74
N ALA A 8 -2.60 -28.23 -29.94
CA ALA A 8 -1.98 -26.97 -29.48
C ALA A 8 -2.41 -25.72 -30.29
N GLU A 9 -3.33 -25.88 -31.26
CA GLU A 9 -3.76 -24.76 -32.12
C GLU A 9 -4.98 -23.96 -31.63
N ARG A 10 -5.53 -24.26 -30.45
CA ARG A 10 -6.69 -23.52 -29.88
C ARG A 10 -6.36 -22.47 -28.83
N VAL A 11 -5.11 -22.11 -28.61
CA VAL A 11 -4.69 -20.98 -27.77
C VAL A 11 -4.11 -19.87 -28.65
N GLY A 12 -4.85 -19.53 -29.69
CA GLY A 12 -4.52 -18.47 -30.63
C GLY A 12 -5.31 -17.19 -30.35
N GLY A 13 -5.03 -16.51 -29.27
CA GLY A 13 -5.61 -15.21 -28.95
C GLY A 13 -4.82 -14.53 -27.86
N ALA A 14 -3.49 -14.56 -27.93
CA ALA A 14 -2.69 -13.66 -27.15
C ALA A 14 -2.96 -12.24 -27.69
N ALA A 15 -3.95 -11.56 -27.11
CA ALA A 15 -4.02 -10.12 -27.21
C ALA A 15 -2.61 -9.63 -26.85
N LYS A 16 -1.96 -8.89 -27.75
CA LYS A 16 -0.74 -8.16 -27.43
C LYS A 16 -1.13 -7.29 -26.25
N LEU A 17 -0.75 -7.69 -25.04
CA LEU A 17 -0.78 -6.83 -23.88
C LEU A 17 0.05 -5.62 -24.29
N SER A 18 -0.63 -4.47 -24.46
CA SER A 18 0.04 -3.22 -24.69
C SER A 18 1.03 -3.04 -23.54
N THR A 19 2.31 -2.87 -23.87
CA THR A 19 3.34 -2.54 -22.89
C THR A 19 3.31 -1.07 -22.54
N ASP A 20 2.26 -0.36 -22.91
CA ASP A 20 2.06 1.02 -22.50
C ASP A 20 1.92 1.03 -20.96
N LYS A 21 2.82 1.75 -20.31
CA LYS A 21 2.77 1.92 -18.87
C LYS A 21 1.40 2.47 -18.50
N ILE A 22 0.69 1.76 -17.63
CA ILE A 22 -0.56 2.26 -17.05
C ILE A 22 -0.23 3.57 -16.35
N THR A 23 -0.80 4.66 -16.84
CA THR A 23 -0.59 5.98 -16.28
C THR A 23 -1.69 6.24 -15.26
N THR A 24 -1.34 6.28 -13.99
CA THR A 24 -2.28 6.56 -12.88
C THR A 24 -2.48 8.04 -12.62
N THR A 25 -1.68 8.90 -13.24
CA THR A 25 -1.73 10.36 -13.07
C THR A 25 -1.10 11.09 -14.25
N THR A 26 -1.63 12.27 -14.53
CA THR A 26 -1.07 13.24 -15.51
C THR A 26 -0.39 14.42 -14.83
N ARG A 27 -0.38 14.49 -13.50
CA ARG A 27 0.18 15.60 -12.72
C ARG A 27 1.70 15.71 -12.92
N ASP A 28 2.19 16.94 -13.08
CA ASP A 28 3.63 17.24 -13.17
C ASP A 28 4.27 17.16 -11.76
N PRO A 29 5.27 16.29 -11.53
CA PRO A 29 5.94 16.15 -10.26
C PRO A 29 6.54 17.47 -9.73
N ASN A 30 7.11 18.31 -10.59
CA ASN A 30 7.72 19.56 -10.17
C ASN A 30 6.67 20.58 -9.70
N GLU A 31 5.52 20.62 -10.37
CA GLU A 31 4.40 21.48 -9.94
C GLU A 31 3.81 20.97 -8.62
N LEU A 32 3.65 19.63 -8.44
CA LEU A 32 3.26 19.05 -7.18
C LEU A 32 4.23 19.44 -6.05
N GLY A 33 5.54 19.26 -6.27
CA GLY A 33 6.57 19.63 -5.30
C GLY A 33 6.52 21.10 -4.90
N ARG A 34 6.34 21.99 -5.88
CA ARG A 34 6.21 23.44 -5.63
C ARG A 34 4.98 23.77 -4.76
N ARG A 35 3.83 23.15 -5.06
CA ARG A 35 2.58 23.39 -4.29
C ARG A 35 2.66 22.78 -2.88
N ILE A 36 3.18 21.57 -2.75
CA ILE A 36 3.41 20.93 -1.45
C ILE A 36 4.38 21.76 -0.60
N GLY A 37 5.46 22.29 -1.19
CA GLY A 37 6.40 23.15 -0.48
C GLY A 37 5.75 24.43 0.07
N ALA A 38 4.89 25.07 -0.72
CA ALA A 38 4.13 26.24 -0.28
C ALA A 38 3.15 25.87 0.87
N TRP A 39 2.47 24.74 0.75
CA TRP A 39 1.56 24.22 1.76
C TRP A 39 2.30 23.82 3.06
N MET A 40 3.44 23.14 2.94
CA MET A 40 4.26 22.77 4.11
C MET A 40 4.66 23.96 4.97
N THR A 41 4.85 25.11 4.38
CA THR A 41 5.22 26.35 5.09
C THR A 41 4.22 26.69 6.22
N ALA A 42 2.94 26.32 6.07
CA ALA A 42 1.93 26.52 7.09
C ALA A 42 2.09 25.61 8.34
N TRP A 43 2.80 24.49 8.19
CA TRP A 43 3.05 23.51 9.24
C TRP A 43 4.41 23.68 9.93
N LEU A 44 5.26 24.54 9.38
CA LEU A 44 6.57 24.83 9.94
C LEU A 44 6.51 25.99 10.94
N PRO A 45 7.52 26.19 11.80
CA PRO A 45 7.58 27.34 12.70
C PRO A 45 7.37 28.66 11.96
N GLN A 46 6.70 29.60 12.63
CA GLN A 46 6.33 30.89 12.05
C GLN A 46 7.55 31.64 11.47
N GLY A 47 7.41 32.14 10.27
CA GLY A 47 8.49 32.83 9.54
C GLY A 47 9.43 31.89 8.77
N THR A 48 9.18 30.60 8.81
CA THR A 48 9.96 29.59 8.08
C THR A 48 9.33 29.34 6.70
N THR A 49 10.16 29.17 5.69
CA THR A 49 9.72 28.79 4.33
C THR A 49 10.46 27.53 3.90
N ALA A 50 9.70 26.50 3.48
CA ALA A 50 10.28 25.28 2.96
C ALA A 50 10.72 25.47 1.49
N GLU A 51 11.95 25.08 1.19
CA GLU A 51 12.43 24.91 -0.19
C GLU A 51 12.41 23.40 -0.52
N VAL A 52 11.54 23.01 -1.46
CA VAL A 52 11.41 21.63 -1.95
C VAL A 52 12.35 21.43 -3.16
N TYR A 53 13.05 20.30 -3.19
CA TYR A 53 13.98 19.92 -4.25
C TYR A 53 14.06 18.37 -4.36
N ASP A 54 14.80 17.85 -5.34
CA ASP A 54 14.94 16.40 -5.62
C ASP A 54 13.58 15.70 -5.75
N VAL A 55 12.66 16.34 -6.47
CA VAL A 55 11.32 15.80 -6.68
C VAL A 55 11.37 14.69 -7.72
N ALA A 56 10.88 13.51 -7.35
CA ALA A 56 10.87 12.34 -8.22
C ALA A 56 9.63 11.46 -7.97
N LYS A 57 9.24 10.68 -8.97
CA LYS A 57 8.36 9.52 -8.79
C LYS A 57 9.22 8.29 -8.57
N PRO A 58 8.83 7.34 -7.69
CA PRO A 58 9.59 6.12 -7.50
C PRO A 58 9.65 5.30 -8.81
N GLU A 59 10.76 4.61 -9.00
CA GLU A 59 10.87 3.61 -10.06
C GLU A 59 10.10 2.36 -9.63
N GLY A 60 8.91 2.19 -10.16
CA GLY A 60 8.03 1.08 -9.86
C GLY A 60 6.58 1.52 -9.77
N ASN A 61 5.67 0.67 -10.16
CA ASN A 61 4.27 1.02 -10.21
C ASN A 61 3.56 0.55 -8.94
N GLY A 62 3.58 1.37 -7.89
CA GLY A 62 2.51 1.30 -6.92
C GLY A 62 1.21 1.74 -7.60
N MET A 63 0.29 0.81 -7.86
CA MET A 63 -0.96 1.13 -8.56
C MET A 63 -2.04 1.70 -7.63
N SER A 64 -1.87 1.56 -6.33
CA SER A 64 -2.89 1.94 -5.32
C SER A 64 -2.89 3.42 -4.94
N SER A 65 -1.86 4.19 -5.28
CA SER A 65 -1.80 5.63 -5.02
C SER A 65 -0.70 6.28 -5.85
N GLU A 66 -0.81 7.58 -6.10
CA GLU A 66 0.32 8.34 -6.64
C GLU A 66 1.32 8.62 -5.51
N THR A 67 2.60 8.36 -5.76
CA THR A 67 3.67 8.59 -4.79
C THR A 67 4.66 9.61 -5.33
N LEU A 68 4.95 10.63 -4.52
CA LEU A 68 5.95 11.64 -4.82
C LEU A 68 7.06 11.60 -3.76
N LEU A 69 8.29 11.42 -4.21
CA LEU A 69 9.49 11.52 -3.37
C LEU A 69 10.03 12.93 -3.48
N TYR A 70 10.41 13.54 -2.36
CA TYR A 70 11.04 14.86 -2.39
C TYR A 70 11.88 15.10 -1.15
N SER A 71 12.78 16.08 -1.26
CA SER A 71 13.54 16.65 -0.15
C SER A 71 13.03 18.06 0.13
N ALA A 72 13.08 18.48 1.38
CA ALA A 72 12.83 19.87 1.72
C ALA A 72 13.88 20.38 2.72
N ARG A 73 14.21 21.67 2.62
CA ARG A 73 15.08 22.36 3.56
C ARG A 73 14.48 23.67 4.02
N TRP A 74 14.79 24.04 5.25
CA TRP A 74 14.36 25.30 5.87
C TRP A 74 15.33 25.72 6.96
N ILE A 75 15.13 26.91 7.51
CA ILE A 75 15.87 27.38 8.71
C ILE A 75 14.92 27.30 9.90
N GLU A 76 15.31 26.58 10.93
CA GLU A 76 14.58 26.47 12.19
C GLU A 76 15.50 26.95 13.32
N ASP A 77 15.07 27.98 14.05
CA ASP A 77 15.86 28.62 15.12
C ASP A 77 17.30 28.97 14.70
N GLY A 78 17.47 29.46 13.46
CA GLY A 78 18.77 29.80 12.89
C GLY A 78 19.61 28.61 12.40
N THR A 79 19.12 27.38 12.54
CA THR A 79 19.80 26.15 12.13
C THR A 79 19.22 25.63 10.83
N PRO A 80 20.04 25.28 9.82
CA PRO A 80 19.55 24.60 8.63
C PRO A 80 19.04 23.19 8.95
N VAL A 81 17.79 22.92 8.57
CA VAL A 81 17.14 21.60 8.64
C VAL A 81 16.94 21.10 7.21
N GLN A 82 17.24 19.84 7.00
CA GLN A 82 17.00 19.14 5.76
C GLN A 82 16.38 17.78 6.05
N ARG A 83 15.25 17.47 5.39
CA ARG A 83 14.55 16.19 5.56
C ARG A 83 14.07 15.66 4.21
N ARG A 84 13.88 14.35 4.15
CA ARG A 84 13.33 13.64 2.98
C ARG A 84 11.94 13.14 3.30
N PHE A 85 11.04 13.28 2.34
CA PHE A 85 9.61 13.02 2.49
C PHE A 85 9.07 12.17 1.36
N VAL A 86 7.94 11.56 1.64
CA VAL A 86 7.06 10.91 0.67
C VAL A 86 5.68 11.55 0.80
N ALA A 87 5.12 12.02 -0.30
CA ALA A 87 3.69 12.34 -0.36
C ALA A 87 2.94 11.18 -1.03
N ARG A 88 1.90 10.69 -0.36
CA ARG A 88 0.92 9.75 -0.91
C ARG A 88 -0.29 10.57 -1.34
N ILE A 89 -0.64 10.50 -2.61
CA ILE A 89 -1.65 11.35 -3.25
C ILE A 89 -2.74 10.46 -3.82
N GLU A 90 -4.00 10.86 -3.68
CA GLU A 90 -5.10 10.18 -4.32
C GLU A 90 -4.93 10.18 -5.84
N PRO A 91 -5.02 9.01 -6.51
CA PRO A 91 -4.84 8.93 -7.95
C PRO A 91 -6.00 9.60 -8.70
N GLU A 92 -5.79 9.91 -9.98
CA GLU A 92 -6.83 10.43 -10.84
C GLU A 92 -7.81 9.31 -11.23
N LEU A 93 -9.05 9.36 -10.70
CA LEU A 93 -10.07 8.31 -10.87
C LEU A 93 -10.57 8.17 -12.33
N ASP A 94 -10.32 9.18 -13.18
CA ASP A 94 -10.65 9.15 -14.61
C ASP A 94 -9.63 8.40 -15.47
N LYS A 95 -8.56 7.87 -14.86
CA LYS A 95 -7.53 7.07 -15.55
C LYS A 95 -7.87 5.58 -15.49
N VAL A 96 -7.04 4.80 -14.82
CA VAL A 96 -7.27 3.36 -14.61
C VAL A 96 -7.25 3.09 -13.12
N PRO A 97 -8.33 3.40 -12.39
CA PRO A 97 -8.39 3.12 -10.97
C PRO A 97 -8.43 1.61 -10.75
N ILE A 98 -7.70 1.16 -9.72
CA ILE A 98 -7.75 -0.25 -9.29
C ILE A 98 -8.74 -0.47 -8.14
N PHE A 99 -9.24 0.61 -7.55
CA PHE A 99 -10.29 0.61 -6.54
C PHE A 99 -11.38 1.63 -6.89
N PRO A 100 -12.64 1.40 -6.48
CA PRO A 100 -13.73 2.34 -6.72
C PRO A 100 -13.54 3.67 -5.95
N SER A 101 -12.83 3.63 -4.85
CA SER A 101 -12.48 4.78 -4.01
C SER A 101 -11.16 4.56 -3.29
N TYR A 102 -10.56 5.64 -2.81
CA TYR A 102 -9.30 5.61 -2.07
C TYR A 102 -9.47 6.37 -0.76
N ASP A 103 -9.24 5.69 0.35
CA ASP A 103 -9.28 6.31 1.69
C ASP A 103 -7.85 6.54 2.20
N LEU A 104 -7.28 7.68 1.83
CA LEU A 104 -5.95 8.09 2.31
C LEU A 104 -5.98 8.48 3.79
N ARG A 105 -7.14 8.91 4.31
CA ARG A 105 -7.28 9.24 5.73
C ARG A 105 -7.16 7.97 6.57
N LEU A 106 -7.82 6.90 6.16
CA LEU A 106 -7.68 5.60 6.79
C LEU A 106 -6.23 5.10 6.78
N GLN A 107 -5.54 5.21 5.64
CA GLN A 107 -4.12 4.84 5.55
C GLN A 107 -3.25 5.64 6.53
N PHE A 108 -3.45 6.96 6.60
CA PHE A 108 -2.73 7.84 7.52
C PHE A 108 -2.96 7.45 8.98
N ASP A 109 -4.23 7.26 9.37
CA ASP A 109 -4.61 6.95 10.76
C ASP A 109 -4.10 5.57 11.20
N VAL A 110 -4.16 4.55 10.33
CA VAL A 110 -3.60 3.22 10.60
C VAL A 110 -2.08 3.28 10.78
N MET A 111 -1.36 3.99 9.91
CA MET A 111 0.09 4.13 10.04
C MET A 111 0.46 4.88 11.32
N ALA A 112 -0.26 5.95 11.67
CA ALA A 112 -0.07 6.69 12.91
C ALA A 112 -0.30 5.79 14.14
N LEU A 113 -1.38 4.99 14.12
CA LEU A 113 -1.71 4.06 15.20
C LEU A 113 -0.62 2.99 15.37
N VAL A 114 -0.23 2.31 14.29
CA VAL A 114 0.79 1.25 14.34
C VAL A 114 2.12 1.79 14.83
N GLY A 115 2.56 2.95 14.32
CA GLY A 115 3.80 3.59 14.73
C GLY A 115 3.81 4.05 16.20
N ALA A 116 2.65 4.40 16.76
CA ALA A 116 2.53 4.79 18.15
C ALA A 116 2.35 3.60 19.11
N ALA A 117 1.74 2.51 18.65
CA ALA A 117 1.32 1.39 19.48
C ALA A 117 2.28 0.21 19.47
N THR A 118 3.21 0.14 18.51
CA THR A 118 4.07 -1.04 18.30
C THR A 118 5.50 -0.66 17.98
N GLU A 119 6.40 -1.64 18.04
CA GLU A 119 7.78 -1.52 17.56
C GLU A 119 7.92 -1.89 16.08
N ALA A 120 6.81 -2.19 15.37
CA ALA A 120 6.86 -2.47 13.94
C ALA A 120 7.38 -1.23 13.19
N PRO A 121 8.39 -1.37 12.33
CA PRO A 121 8.93 -0.23 11.60
C PRO A 121 7.91 0.23 10.55
N VAL A 122 7.35 1.42 10.77
CA VAL A 122 6.48 2.10 9.81
C VAL A 122 6.97 3.53 9.63
N PRO A 123 6.88 4.12 8.43
CA PRO A 123 7.25 5.50 8.21
C PRO A 123 6.43 6.44 9.11
N GLU A 124 7.09 7.39 9.75
CA GLU A 124 6.40 8.42 10.53
C GLU A 124 5.50 9.26 9.62
N VAL A 125 4.18 9.20 9.84
CA VAL A 125 3.23 10.09 9.17
C VAL A 125 3.21 11.43 9.86
N LEU A 126 3.19 12.52 9.07
CA LEU A 126 3.43 13.87 9.57
C LEU A 126 2.21 14.77 9.40
N TRP A 127 1.70 14.90 8.21
CA TRP A 127 0.62 15.83 7.88
C TRP A 127 -0.35 15.23 6.89
N PHE A 128 -1.63 15.52 7.08
CA PHE A 128 -2.71 15.11 6.20
C PHE A 128 -3.45 16.33 5.63
N GLU A 129 -3.69 16.35 4.33
CA GLU A 129 -4.48 17.36 3.65
C GLU A 129 -5.69 16.72 2.95
N ALA A 130 -6.87 17.04 3.44
CA ALA A 130 -8.13 16.50 2.94
C ALA A 130 -8.68 17.28 1.74
N ASP A 131 -8.29 18.56 1.61
CA ASP A 131 -8.82 19.43 0.58
C ASP A 131 -7.98 19.32 -0.70
N GLY A 132 -8.64 19.04 -1.81
CA GLY A 132 -8.02 19.06 -3.13
C GLY A 132 -7.52 20.44 -3.59
N ALA A 133 -7.78 21.53 -2.86
CA ALA A 133 -7.37 22.88 -3.25
C ALA A 133 -5.84 23.04 -3.40
N VAL A 134 -5.05 22.27 -2.65
CA VAL A 134 -3.59 22.38 -2.69
C VAL A 134 -3.00 21.83 -3.97
N ILE A 135 -3.30 20.57 -4.32
CA ILE A 135 -2.70 19.87 -5.47
C ILE A 135 -3.72 19.21 -6.39
N GLY A 136 -5.01 19.44 -6.17
CA GLY A 136 -6.11 18.84 -6.96
C GLY A 136 -6.59 17.50 -6.44
N ALA A 137 -6.10 17.05 -5.28
CA ALA A 137 -6.49 15.80 -4.62
C ALA A 137 -6.10 15.82 -3.13
N PRO A 138 -6.75 15.02 -2.30
CA PRO A 138 -6.28 14.69 -0.96
C PRO A 138 -4.89 14.06 -0.98
N PHE A 139 -4.09 14.30 0.04
CA PHE A 139 -2.77 13.67 0.20
C PHE A 139 -2.31 13.66 1.66
N PHE A 140 -1.34 12.82 1.95
CA PHE A 140 -0.60 12.92 3.21
C PHE A 140 0.91 12.85 2.99
N VAL A 141 1.63 13.37 3.96
CA VAL A 141 3.09 13.42 3.96
C VAL A 141 3.62 12.56 5.09
N MET A 142 4.62 11.76 4.78
CA MET A 142 5.35 10.93 5.73
C MET A 142 6.86 11.09 5.56
N ALA A 143 7.62 10.72 6.58
CA ALA A 143 9.08 10.64 6.50
C ALA A 143 9.46 9.58 5.45
N ARG A 144 10.52 9.86 4.69
CA ARG A 144 11.06 8.88 3.74
C ARG A 144 12.01 7.93 4.47
N SER A 145 11.69 6.66 4.44
CA SER A 145 12.59 5.58 4.86
C SER A 145 13.59 5.24 3.75
N ASP A 146 14.75 4.78 4.13
CA ASP A 146 15.73 4.17 3.22
C ASP A 146 15.58 2.66 3.25
N GLY A 147 15.92 2.01 2.16
CA GLY A 147 15.87 0.57 2.03
C GLY A 147 15.60 0.12 0.60
N GLU A 148 15.67 -1.18 0.40
CA GLU A 148 15.37 -1.83 -0.87
C GLU A 148 14.12 -2.70 -0.72
N VAL A 149 13.27 -2.68 -1.75
CA VAL A 149 12.07 -3.51 -1.82
C VAL A 149 12.34 -4.67 -2.77
N PRO A 150 12.06 -5.93 -2.39
CA PRO A 150 12.13 -7.05 -3.33
C PRO A 150 11.14 -6.84 -4.48
N PRO A 151 11.58 -6.90 -5.74
CA PRO A 151 10.73 -6.60 -6.88
C PRO A 151 9.70 -7.72 -7.13
N ASP A 152 8.51 -7.32 -7.62
CA ASP A 152 7.46 -8.24 -8.05
C ASP A 152 7.57 -8.61 -9.54
N VAL A 153 8.03 -7.69 -10.37
CA VAL A 153 8.23 -7.92 -11.81
C VAL A 153 9.63 -8.44 -12.04
N MET A 154 9.74 -9.60 -12.64
CA MET A 154 10.81 -10.58 -12.48
C MET A 154 10.95 -10.85 -10.98
N PRO A 155 10.05 -11.68 -10.44
CA PRO A 155 9.90 -11.78 -8.99
C PRO A 155 11.19 -12.24 -8.32
N TYR A 156 11.39 -11.80 -7.11
CA TYR A 156 12.57 -12.08 -6.28
C TYR A 156 12.86 -13.58 -6.08
N THR A 157 11.92 -14.45 -6.43
CA THR A 157 12.08 -15.92 -6.42
C THR A 157 12.83 -16.46 -7.64
N PHE A 158 13.00 -15.67 -8.70
CA PHE A 158 13.74 -16.10 -9.89
C PHE A 158 15.23 -15.91 -9.69
N PRO A 159 16.07 -16.86 -10.18
CA PRO A 159 17.52 -16.71 -10.15
C PRO A 159 17.96 -15.41 -10.83
N ASP A 160 18.94 -14.76 -10.27
CA ASP A 160 19.57 -13.53 -10.80
C ASP A 160 18.61 -12.36 -11.09
N SER A 161 17.43 -12.37 -10.47
CA SER A 161 16.40 -11.33 -10.69
C SER A 161 16.67 -10.04 -9.92
N CYS A 162 17.26 -10.14 -8.71
CA CYS A 162 17.46 -8.99 -7.83
C CYS A 162 18.50 -9.31 -6.70
N TRP A 163 18.78 -8.31 -5.87
CA TRP A 163 19.67 -8.43 -4.72
C TRP A 163 19.32 -9.61 -3.79
N LEU A 164 18.01 -9.87 -3.56
CA LEU A 164 17.57 -10.97 -2.68
C LEU A 164 17.86 -12.35 -3.28
N SER A 165 17.86 -12.49 -4.60
CA SER A 165 18.19 -13.77 -5.26
C SER A 165 19.66 -14.17 -5.06
N HIS A 166 20.55 -13.19 -4.83
CA HIS A 166 21.97 -13.40 -4.53
C HIS A 166 22.28 -13.54 -3.04
N ALA A 167 21.28 -13.29 -2.18
CA ALA A 167 21.47 -13.33 -0.73
C ALA A 167 21.82 -14.75 -0.22
N SER A 168 22.63 -14.83 0.82
CA SER A 168 22.92 -16.08 1.51
C SER A 168 21.66 -16.66 2.19
N THR A 169 21.68 -17.95 2.51
CA THR A 169 20.58 -18.58 3.28
C THR A 169 20.38 -17.90 4.64
N ALA A 170 21.48 -17.46 5.29
CA ALA A 170 21.40 -16.77 6.58
C ALA A 170 20.73 -15.40 6.43
N ASP A 171 21.05 -14.65 5.37
CA ASP A 171 20.45 -13.32 5.12
C ASP A 171 18.97 -13.44 4.75
N ARG A 172 18.59 -14.44 3.93
CA ARG A 172 17.17 -14.71 3.64
C ARG A 172 16.40 -15.11 4.89
N MET A 173 17.01 -15.87 5.80
CA MET A 173 16.38 -16.22 7.09
C MET A 173 16.22 -14.97 7.95
N ARG A 174 17.22 -14.08 8.02
CA ARG A 174 17.13 -12.81 8.74
C ARG A 174 15.97 -11.96 8.21
N LEU A 175 15.88 -11.79 6.90
CA LEU A 175 14.79 -11.07 6.24
C LEU A 175 13.42 -11.68 6.60
N GLN A 176 13.29 -12.99 6.49
CA GLN A 176 12.05 -13.70 6.82
C GLN A 176 11.65 -13.49 8.29
N CYS A 177 12.59 -13.66 9.22
CA CYS A 177 12.32 -13.47 10.65
C CYS A 177 11.89 -12.02 10.94
N SER A 178 12.63 -11.05 10.44
CA SER A 178 12.30 -9.63 10.62
C SER A 178 10.94 -9.27 10.04
N ALA A 179 10.59 -9.78 8.85
CA ALA A 179 9.27 -9.57 8.24
C ALA A 179 8.12 -10.16 9.10
N VAL A 180 8.33 -11.36 9.65
CA VAL A 180 7.35 -11.98 10.55
C VAL A 180 7.25 -11.22 11.88
N GLU A 181 8.36 -10.76 12.45
CA GLU A 181 8.38 -9.95 13.67
C GLU A 181 7.62 -8.63 13.49
N ALA A 182 7.79 -7.93 12.37
CA ALA A 182 7.03 -6.74 12.05
C ALA A 182 5.51 -7.03 11.99
N LEU A 183 5.12 -8.13 11.33
CA LEU A 183 3.72 -8.55 11.26
C LEU A 183 3.15 -8.93 12.63
N VAL A 184 3.93 -9.61 13.46
CA VAL A 184 3.55 -9.92 14.85
C VAL A 184 3.32 -8.64 15.65
N GLY A 185 4.17 -7.63 15.48
CA GLY A 185 3.99 -6.31 16.10
C GLY A 185 2.64 -5.68 15.71
N ILE A 186 2.30 -5.67 14.42
CA ILE A 186 1.02 -5.16 13.93
C ILE A 186 -0.16 -5.93 14.53
N HIS A 187 -0.08 -7.26 14.62
CA HIS A 187 -1.13 -8.10 15.21
C HIS A 187 -1.30 -7.95 16.73
N GLN A 188 -0.41 -7.21 17.41
CA GLN A 188 -0.62 -6.85 18.82
C GLN A 188 -1.62 -5.69 18.98
N VAL A 189 -1.94 -4.97 17.93
CA VAL A 189 -2.99 -3.94 17.94
C VAL A 189 -4.35 -4.63 17.96
N THR A 190 -5.09 -4.45 19.03
CA THR A 190 -6.38 -5.10 19.27
C THR A 190 -7.43 -4.12 19.75
N PRO A 191 -8.72 -4.38 19.53
CA PRO A 191 -9.80 -3.48 19.94
C PRO A 191 -9.96 -3.39 21.48
N GLU A 192 -9.39 -4.31 22.27
CA GLU A 192 -9.39 -4.24 23.72
C GLU A 192 -8.49 -3.13 24.28
N VAL A 193 -7.48 -2.72 23.50
CA VAL A 193 -6.46 -1.74 23.92
C VAL A 193 -6.55 -0.44 23.12
N HIS A 194 -7.00 -0.51 21.88
CA HIS A 194 -7.01 0.59 20.95
C HIS A 194 -8.41 0.82 20.37
N ASP A 195 -8.75 2.08 20.11
CA ASP A 195 -9.96 2.41 19.36
C ASP A 195 -9.75 2.04 17.88
N LEU A 196 -10.43 0.99 17.42
CA LEU A 196 -10.38 0.48 16.05
C LEU A 196 -11.73 0.63 15.32
N ASP A 197 -12.67 1.38 15.87
CA ASP A 197 -14.02 1.56 15.28
C ASP A 197 -13.95 2.15 13.87
N PHE A 198 -12.95 3.00 13.60
CA PHE A 198 -12.72 3.58 12.28
C PHE A 198 -12.28 2.57 11.20
N LEU A 199 -11.88 1.35 11.59
CA LEU A 199 -11.53 0.25 10.69
C LEU A 199 -12.69 -0.68 10.38
N VAL A 200 -13.81 -0.53 11.07
CA VAL A 200 -14.98 -1.39 10.84
C VAL A 200 -15.60 -1.01 9.49
N PRO A 201 -15.63 -1.92 8.51
CA PRO A 201 -16.23 -1.62 7.21
C PRO A 201 -17.72 -1.28 7.35
N ASP A 202 -18.19 -0.28 6.60
CA ASP A 202 -19.61 0.03 6.46
C ASP A 202 -20.29 -1.01 5.54
N GLN A 203 -20.31 -2.25 6.03
CA GLN A 203 -20.88 -3.41 5.35
C GLN A 203 -21.83 -4.17 6.27
N PRO A 204 -22.95 -4.69 5.76
CA PRO A 204 -23.83 -5.54 6.54
C PRO A 204 -23.10 -6.85 6.91
N GLY A 205 -23.28 -7.28 8.16
CA GLY A 205 -22.71 -8.54 8.67
C GLY A 205 -22.60 -8.52 10.18
N ALA A 206 -22.84 -9.67 10.80
CA ALA A 206 -22.73 -9.86 12.26
C ALA A 206 -21.25 -9.92 12.70
N THR A 207 -20.37 -10.47 11.84
CA THR A 207 -18.96 -10.69 12.13
C THR A 207 -18.05 -9.81 11.26
N SER A 208 -16.81 -9.63 11.69
CA SER A 208 -15.78 -8.92 10.91
C SER A 208 -15.51 -9.61 9.56
N LEU A 209 -15.53 -10.94 9.53
CA LEU A 209 -15.32 -11.72 8.31
C LEU A 209 -16.50 -11.58 7.33
N GLU A 210 -17.73 -11.56 7.82
CA GLU A 210 -18.90 -11.32 6.96
C GLU A 210 -18.83 -9.94 6.31
N ARG A 211 -18.50 -8.90 7.08
CA ARG A 211 -18.34 -7.53 6.55
C ARG A 211 -17.20 -7.44 5.56
N HIS A 212 -16.06 -8.07 5.86
CA HIS A 212 -14.90 -8.12 4.97
C HIS A 212 -15.25 -8.80 3.63
N LEU A 213 -15.94 -9.94 3.69
CA LEU A 213 -16.38 -10.67 2.50
C LEU A 213 -17.36 -9.84 1.67
N GLY A 214 -18.32 -9.13 2.33
CA GLY A 214 -19.24 -8.22 1.66
C GLY A 214 -18.52 -7.11 0.88
N GLY A 215 -17.49 -6.50 1.47
CA GLY A 215 -16.67 -5.51 0.78
C GLY A 215 -15.97 -6.06 -0.48
N TRP A 216 -15.51 -7.32 -0.44
CA TRP A 216 -14.93 -7.97 -1.62
C TRP A 216 -15.97 -8.33 -2.68
N GLU A 217 -17.21 -8.64 -2.29
CA GLU A 217 -18.31 -8.84 -3.26
C GLU A 217 -18.67 -7.54 -3.99
N ASP A 218 -18.76 -6.42 -3.26
CA ASP A 218 -18.98 -5.10 -3.86
C ASP A 218 -17.82 -4.71 -4.79
N TYR A 219 -16.58 -4.99 -4.37
CA TYR A 219 -15.42 -4.78 -5.22
C TYR A 219 -15.49 -5.63 -6.50
N LEU A 220 -15.84 -6.90 -6.38
CA LEU A 220 -15.97 -7.78 -7.54
C LEU A 220 -17.07 -7.26 -8.50
N GLU A 221 -18.20 -6.83 -7.98
CA GLU A 221 -19.29 -6.25 -8.79
C GLU A 221 -18.79 -5.02 -9.56
N TRP A 222 -18.09 -4.12 -8.89
CA TRP A 222 -17.50 -2.95 -9.53
C TRP A 222 -16.42 -3.31 -10.56
N ALA A 223 -15.52 -4.23 -10.24
CA ALA A 223 -14.37 -4.54 -11.07
C ALA A 223 -14.73 -5.36 -12.33
N THR A 224 -15.77 -6.17 -12.26
CA THR A 224 -16.16 -7.06 -13.38
C THR A 224 -17.31 -6.50 -14.21
N ALA A 225 -18.06 -5.54 -13.69
CA ALA A 225 -19.19 -4.91 -14.36
C ALA A 225 -20.05 -5.94 -15.17
N ASP A 226 -19.88 -5.97 -16.50
CA ASP A 226 -20.65 -6.84 -17.40
C ASP A 226 -19.98 -8.19 -17.71
N ASP A 227 -18.76 -8.45 -17.22
CA ASP A 227 -17.97 -9.68 -17.50
C ASP A 227 -17.65 -10.47 -16.23
N ARG A 228 -18.69 -10.82 -15.48
CA ARG A 228 -18.56 -11.57 -14.22
C ARG A 228 -18.39 -13.05 -14.47
N SER A 229 -17.33 -13.64 -13.92
CA SER A 229 -17.07 -15.07 -14.04
C SER A 229 -17.95 -15.90 -13.09
N PRO A 230 -18.70 -16.91 -13.57
CA PRO A 230 -19.48 -17.81 -12.72
C PRO A 230 -18.62 -18.52 -11.65
N LEU A 231 -17.34 -18.77 -11.92
CA LEU A 231 -16.43 -19.38 -10.95
C LEU A 231 -16.27 -18.49 -9.72
N LEU A 232 -16.20 -17.17 -9.87
CA LEU A 232 -16.09 -16.24 -8.75
C LEU A 232 -17.37 -16.25 -7.90
N ASP A 233 -18.54 -16.36 -8.52
CA ASP A 233 -19.81 -16.51 -7.80
C ASP A 233 -19.85 -17.79 -6.96
N GLU A 234 -19.38 -18.91 -7.52
CA GLU A 234 -19.25 -20.17 -6.79
C GLU A 234 -18.25 -20.06 -5.62
N CYS A 235 -17.12 -19.37 -5.82
CA CYS A 235 -16.14 -19.12 -4.76
C CYS A 235 -16.76 -18.31 -3.60
N PHE A 236 -17.46 -17.23 -3.89
CA PHE A 236 -18.11 -16.42 -2.85
C PHE A 236 -19.22 -17.19 -2.12
N ALA A 237 -20.01 -17.97 -2.87
CA ALA A 237 -21.04 -18.84 -2.26
C ALA A 237 -20.40 -19.87 -1.30
N TRP A 238 -19.27 -20.46 -1.72
CA TRP A 238 -18.55 -21.40 -0.86
C TRP A 238 -17.96 -20.71 0.38
N LEU A 239 -17.33 -19.54 0.22
CA LEU A 239 -16.79 -18.78 1.36
C LEU A 239 -17.87 -18.44 2.38
N ARG A 240 -19.04 -17.95 1.93
CA ARG A 240 -20.18 -17.66 2.84
C ARG A 240 -20.69 -18.89 3.59
N ALA A 241 -20.71 -20.04 2.92
CA ALA A 241 -21.14 -21.29 3.52
C ALA A 241 -20.13 -21.90 4.50
N ASN A 242 -18.87 -21.46 4.44
CA ASN A 242 -17.75 -22.02 5.22
C ASN A 242 -17.02 -20.96 6.06
N LEU A 243 -17.65 -19.82 6.36
CA LEU A 243 -17.07 -18.85 7.28
C LEU A 243 -16.89 -19.49 8.65
N PRO A 244 -15.72 -19.32 9.30
CA PRO A 244 -15.52 -19.80 10.67
C PRO A 244 -16.44 -19.04 11.64
N GLU A 245 -16.86 -19.70 12.71
CA GLU A 245 -17.61 -19.06 13.79
C GLU A 245 -16.74 -18.03 14.50
N GLU A 246 -17.27 -16.82 14.74
CA GLU A 246 -16.56 -15.76 15.45
C GLU A 246 -16.30 -16.20 16.91
N GLY A 247 -15.06 -16.01 17.36
CA GLY A 247 -14.65 -16.42 18.72
C GLY A 247 -14.34 -17.91 18.90
N GLY A 248 -14.43 -18.72 17.83
CA GLY A 248 -13.93 -20.08 17.82
C GLY A 248 -12.40 -20.13 17.71
N ASP A 249 -11.88 -20.94 16.80
CA ASP A 249 -10.40 -21.08 16.56
C ASP A 249 -9.74 -19.81 15.99
N THR A 250 -10.53 -18.79 15.63
CA THR A 250 -10.02 -17.52 15.07
C THR A 250 -9.43 -16.58 16.13
N GLY A 251 -9.72 -16.81 17.41
CA GLY A 251 -9.28 -15.96 18.52
C GLY A 251 -9.94 -14.57 18.55
N ALA A 252 -9.39 -13.67 19.36
CA ALA A 252 -9.84 -12.27 19.44
C ALA A 252 -9.47 -11.49 18.16
N PRO A 253 -10.30 -10.50 17.75
CA PRO A 253 -10.00 -9.63 16.62
C PRO A 253 -8.64 -8.93 16.78
N ARG A 254 -7.92 -8.77 15.66
CA ARG A 254 -6.62 -8.10 15.60
C ARG A 254 -6.54 -7.24 14.35
N LEU A 255 -5.72 -6.21 14.42
CA LEU A 255 -5.40 -5.45 13.21
C LEU A 255 -4.73 -6.38 12.18
N SER A 256 -5.28 -6.43 10.98
CA SER A 256 -4.69 -7.18 9.86
C SER A 256 -4.11 -6.20 8.84
N TRP A 257 -2.88 -6.46 8.38
CA TRP A 257 -2.28 -5.65 7.34
C TRP A 257 -2.95 -5.86 5.97
N GLY A 258 -3.57 -7.00 5.73
CA GLY A 258 -4.18 -7.34 4.44
C GLY A 258 -3.15 -7.86 3.44
N ASP A 259 -2.48 -6.99 2.69
CA ASP A 259 -1.45 -7.38 1.69
C ASP A 259 -0.04 -7.43 2.33
N ALA A 260 0.11 -8.26 3.35
CA ALA A 260 1.36 -8.45 4.11
C ALA A 260 2.35 -9.34 3.35
N ARG A 261 3.04 -8.80 2.36
CA ARG A 261 4.07 -9.48 1.58
C ARG A 261 5.38 -8.70 1.57
N ILE A 262 6.51 -9.38 1.39
CA ILE A 262 7.82 -8.72 1.42
C ILE A 262 8.02 -7.69 0.31
N GLY A 263 7.26 -7.75 -0.78
CA GLY A 263 7.21 -6.71 -1.82
C GLY A 263 6.56 -5.40 -1.37
N ASN A 264 5.94 -5.37 -0.18
CA ASN A 264 5.39 -4.17 0.46
C ASN A 264 6.21 -3.74 1.68
N MET A 265 7.40 -4.30 1.88
CA MET A 265 8.33 -3.96 2.96
C MET A 265 9.65 -3.44 2.37
N MET A 266 10.26 -2.49 3.05
CA MET A 266 11.61 -2.01 2.73
C MET A 266 12.61 -2.64 3.69
N PHE A 267 13.76 -3.04 3.17
CA PHE A 267 14.81 -3.71 3.95
C PHE A 267 16.12 -2.96 3.89
N VAL A 268 16.81 -2.92 5.03
CA VAL A 268 18.20 -2.50 5.18
C VAL A 268 18.95 -3.65 5.85
N ASP A 269 20.04 -4.11 5.27
CA ASP A 269 20.83 -5.23 5.79
C ASP A 269 19.98 -6.48 6.12
N PHE A 270 18.96 -6.75 5.29
CA PHE A 270 17.99 -7.85 5.43
C PHE A 270 17.07 -7.74 6.67
N GLU A 271 16.92 -6.59 7.24
CA GLU A 271 15.94 -6.30 8.31
C GLU A 271 14.92 -5.29 7.82
N VAL A 272 13.65 -5.42 8.26
CA VAL A 272 12.59 -4.49 7.88
C VAL A 272 12.91 -3.10 8.43
N ALA A 273 12.87 -2.12 7.55
CA ALA A 273 13.08 -0.70 7.87
C ALA A 273 11.81 0.14 7.71
N ALA A 274 10.83 -0.37 6.92
CA ALA A 274 9.52 0.28 6.75
C ALA A 274 8.52 -0.69 6.10
#